data_c3460b4b20908011abb4bda49c6ce599
#
_entry.id   c3460b4b20908011abb4bda49c6ce599
#
_cell.length_a   1.000
_cell.length_b   1.000
_cell.length_c   1.000
_cell.angle_alpha   90.00
_cell.angle_beta   90.00
_cell.angle_gamma   90.00
#
_symmetry.space_group_name_H-M   'P 1'
#
loop_
_entity.id
_entity.type
_entity.pdbx_description
1 polymer ?
#
loop_
_entity_poly.entity_id
_entity_poly.type
_entity_poly.pdbx_seq_one_letter_code
_entity_poly.pdbx_strand_id
1 'polypeptide(L)'
;AAVPITAVNIVARMTKIDMPLKQQIACAALSILCAMVFGFFGLAIGLLVPSESAVGIANGVLVVFSFFGTLFAPLTKDLMPYARFTPLYGAAEISRYPFTQGLTIINGSGPDWNMIEPLWYGVVSFAAWGALFILATMLLMRRTTRR
;
A
#
# COMPACT_ATOMS: atom_id res chain seq x y z
N ALA A 1 -5.96 8.03 9.33
CA ALA A 1 -5.91 6.61 8.93
C ALA A 1 -6.80 5.72 9.82
N ALA A 2 -6.91 5.97 11.13
CA ALA A 2 -7.72 5.12 12.03
C ALA A 2 -9.24 5.17 11.71
N VAL A 3 -9.78 6.35 11.40
CA VAL A 3 -11.23 6.54 11.18
C VAL A 3 -11.79 5.67 10.03
N PRO A 4 -11.23 5.67 8.81
CA PRO A 4 -11.76 4.82 7.73
C PRO A 4 -11.59 3.33 8.04
N ILE A 5 -10.52 2.93 8.70
CA ILE A 5 -10.31 1.53 9.10
C ILE A 5 -11.38 1.09 10.11
N THR A 6 -11.69 1.92 11.09
CA THR A 6 -12.74 1.65 12.08
C THR A 6 -14.11 1.57 11.41
N ALA A 7 -14.43 2.48 10.48
CA ALA A 7 -15.69 2.47 9.73
C ALA A 7 -15.87 1.19 8.91
N VAL A 8 -14.83 0.75 8.18
CA VAL A 8 -14.86 -0.51 7.42
C VAL A 8 -15.07 -1.71 8.33
N ASN A 9 -14.42 -1.75 9.50
CA ASN A 9 -14.61 -2.85 10.46
C ASN A 9 -16.02 -2.88 11.05
N ILE A 10 -16.63 -1.71 11.32
CA ILE A 10 -18.01 -1.63 11.79
C ILE A 10 -18.97 -2.17 10.72
N VAL A 11 -18.81 -1.73 9.47
CA VAL A 11 -19.65 -2.20 8.35
C VAL A 11 -19.48 -3.72 8.13
N ALA A 12 -18.25 -4.24 8.19
CA ALA A 12 -17.99 -5.67 8.05
C ALA A 12 -18.72 -6.49 9.14
N ARG A 13 -18.75 -6.01 10.38
CA ARG A 13 -19.52 -6.65 11.47
C ARG A 13 -21.03 -6.58 11.26
N MET A 14 -21.53 -5.46 10.76
CA MET A 14 -22.96 -5.31 10.47
C MET A 14 -23.43 -6.23 9.32
N THR A 15 -22.53 -6.57 8.41
CA THR A 15 -22.83 -7.44 7.24
C THR A 15 -22.68 -8.94 7.56
N LYS A 16 -22.55 -9.33 8.84
CA LYS A 16 -22.37 -10.73 9.30
C LYS A 16 -21.21 -11.49 8.65
N ILE A 17 -20.15 -10.76 8.29
CA ILE A 17 -18.92 -11.40 7.85
C ILE A 17 -18.18 -11.83 9.12
N ASP A 18 -18.14 -13.14 9.38
CA ASP A 18 -17.43 -13.72 10.53
C ASP A 18 -15.92 -13.63 10.32
N MET A 19 -15.38 -12.47 10.65
CA MET A 19 -13.93 -12.25 10.66
C MET A 19 -13.40 -12.40 12.08
N PRO A 20 -12.43 -13.31 12.33
CA PRO A 20 -11.81 -13.43 13.64
C PRO A 20 -11.19 -12.10 14.07
N LEU A 21 -11.49 -11.65 15.28
CA LEU A 21 -11.03 -10.36 15.81
C LEU A 21 -9.51 -10.18 15.70
N LYS A 22 -8.75 -11.27 15.87
CA LYS A 22 -7.28 -11.25 15.73
C LYS A 22 -6.84 -10.81 14.32
N GLN A 23 -7.49 -11.31 13.27
CA GLN A 23 -7.17 -10.94 11.88
C GLN A 23 -7.54 -9.49 11.59
N GLN A 24 -8.67 -9.00 12.12
CA GLN A 24 -9.07 -7.60 11.98
C GLN A 24 -8.05 -6.66 12.61
N ILE A 25 -7.62 -6.96 13.84
CA ILE A 25 -6.61 -6.16 14.55
C ILE A 25 -5.27 -6.18 13.80
N ALA A 26 -4.84 -7.36 13.32
CA ALA A 26 -3.61 -7.49 12.56
C ALA A 26 -3.64 -6.66 11.27
N CYS A 27 -4.72 -6.74 10.49
CA CYS A 27 -4.88 -5.94 9.27
C CYS A 27 -4.92 -4.43 9.56
N ALA A 28 -5.61 -4.02 10.62
CA ALA A 28 -5.67 -2.63 11.02
C ALA A 28 -4.28 -2.10 11.42
N ALA A 29 -3.53 -2.86 12.22
CA ALA A 29 -2.18 -2.49 12.63
C ALA A 29 -1.22 -2.39 11.43
N LEU A 30 -1.25 -3.36 10.52
CA LEU A 30 -0.44 -3.36 9.31
C LEU A 30 -0.81 -2.20 8.37
N SER A 31 -2.10 -1.91 8.22
CA SER A 31 -2.55 -0.76 7.42
C SER A 31 -2.10 0.57 8.00
N ILE A 32 -2.10 0.73 9.33
CA ILE A 32 -1.57 1.92 10.00
C ILE A 32 -0.06 2.04 9.76
N LEU A 33 0.68 0.95 9.89
CA LEU A 33 2.12 0.92 9.60
C LEU A 33 2.41 1.34 8.16
N CYS A 34 1.66 0.80 7.19
CA CYS A 34 1.77 1.18 5.80
C CYS A 34 1.47 2.67 5.59
N ALA A 35 0.41 3.18 6.22
CA ALA A 35 0.06 4.60 6.14
C ALA A 35 1.15 5.53 6.70
N MET A 36 1.85 5.12 7.77
CA MET A 36 2.98 5.88 8.32
C MET A 36 4.13 5.98 7.30
N VAL A 37 4.49 4.88 6.66
CA VAL A 37 5.56 4.86 5.65
C VAL A 37 5.19 5.72 4.44
N PHE A 38 3.94 5.65 3.96
CA PHE A 38 3.46 6.52 2.89
C PHE A 38 3.34 8.00 3.31
N GLY A 39 3.28 8.28 4.61
CA GLY A 39 3.41 9.65 5.14
C GLY A 39 4.75 10.30 4.76
N PHE A 40 5.85 9.54 4.79
CA PHE A 40 7.16 10.03 4.31
C PHE A 40 7.18 10.30 2.81
N PHE A 41 6.50 9.49 2.01
CA PHE A 41 6.29 9.76 0.59
C PHE A 41 5.58 11.11 0.36
N GLY A 42 4.47 11.34 1.07
CA GLY A 42 3.75 12.62 0.98
C GLY A 42 4.60 13.81 1.43
N LEU A 43 5.36 13.64 2.51
CA LEU A 43 6.28 14.66 3.00
C LEU A 43 7.41 14.96 1.99
N ALA A 44 7.98 13.93 1.36
CA ALA A 44 8.98 14.10 0.32
C ALA A 44 8.45 14.92 -0.86
N ILE A 45 7.23 14.62 -1.33
CA ILE A 45 6.59 15.40 -2.41
C ILE A 45 6.34 16.85 -1.97
N GLY A 46 5.84 17.05 -0.75
CA GLY A 46 5.61 18.40 -0.20
C GLY A 46 6.88 19.23 -0.07
N LEU A 47 8.06 18.61 0.09
CA LEU A 47 9.37 19.28 0.10
C LEU A 47 9.93 19.54 -1.30
N LEU A 48 9.51 18.79 -2.31
CA LEU A 48 9.96 18.91 -3.70
C LEU A 48 9.19 19.94 -4.51
N VAL A 49 7.90 20.09 -4.23
CA VAL A 49 6.97 20.82 -5.07
C VAL A 49 6.28 21.93 -4.26
N PRO A 50 5.96 23.10 -4.86
CA PRO A 50 5.17 24.13 -4.17
C PRO A 50 3.86 23.56 -3.62
N SER A 51 3.45 24.03 -2.43
CA SER A 51 2.35 23.46 -1.65
C SER A 51 1.03 23.34 -2.40
N GLU A 52 0.73 24.28 -3.29
CA GLU A 52 -0.50 24.28 -4.08
C GLU A 52 -0.62 23.08 -5.03
N SER A 53 0.50 22.61 -5.60
CA SER A 53 0.52 21.49 -6.56
C SER A 53 0.86 20.16 -5.89
N ALA A 54 1.45 20.17 -4.70
CA ALA A 54 1.97 18.96 -4.04
C ALA A 54 0.87 17.92 -3.78
N VAL A 55 -0.30 18.35 -3.32
CA VAL A 55 -1.44 17.45 -3.02
C VAL A 55 -1.96 16.79 -4.30
N GLY A 56 -2.09 17.55 -5.39
CA GLY A 56 -2.53 17.01 -6.67
C GLY A 56 -1.58 15.97 -7.24
N ILE A 57 -0.27 16.24 -7.19
CA ILE A 57 0.76 15.32 -7.66
C ILE A 57 0.79 14.06 -6.79
N ALA A 58 0.79 14.21 -5.47
CA ALA A 58 0.78 13.08 -4.54
C ALA A 58 -0.43 12.17 -4.79
N ASN A 59 -1.63 12.75 -4.92
CA ASN A 59 -2.84 11.98 -5.20
C ASN A 59 -2.77 11.30 -6.57
N GLY A 60 -2.32 11.97 -7.62
CA GLY A 60 -2.16 11.38 -8.95
C GLY A 60 -1.22 10.16 -8.94
N VAL A 61 -0.07 10.29 -8.30
CA VAL A 61 0.89 9.18 -8.16
C VAL A 61 0.31 8.04 -7.33
N LEU A 62 -0.41 8.35 -6.23
CA LEU A 62 -1.04 7.33 -5.40
C LEU A 62 -2.15 6.58 -6.16
N VAL A 63 -2.91 7.24 -7.03
CA VAL A 63 -3.92 6.57 -7.87
C VAL A 63 -3.24 5.56 -8.80
N VAL A 64 -2.15 5.93 -9.46
CA VAL A 64 -1.37 5.01 -10.31
C VAL A 64 -0.82 3.85 -9.50
N PHE A 65 -0.23 4.10 -8.34
CA PHE A 65 0.26 3.04 -7.46
C PHE A 65 -0.87 2.14 -6.94
N SER A 66 -2.06 2.68 -6.71
CA SER A 66 -3.23 1.91 -6.26
C SER A 66 -3.74 0.98 -7.35
N PHE A 67 -3.67 1.40 -8.61
CA PHE A 67 -3.97 0.52 -9.74
C PHE A 67 -3.00 -0.66 -9.78
N PHE A 68 -1.69 -0.40 -9.78
CA PHE A 68 -0.67 -1.45 -9.75
C PHE A 68 -0.64 -2.23 -8.43
N GLY A 69 -1.09 -1.65 -7.33
CA GLY A 69 -1.28 -2.33 -6.04
C GLY A 69 -2.44 -3.33 -6.00
N THR A 70 -3.12 -3.56 -7.13
CA THR A 70 -4.32 -4.42 -7.21
C THR A 70 -5.44 -4.02 -6.25
N LEU A 71 -5.53 -2.72 -5.92
CA LEU A 71 -6.55 -2.22 -5.00
C LEU A 71 -7.88 -1.94 -5.69
N PHE A 72 -7.87 -1.57 -6.97
CA PHE A 72 -9.08 -1.29 -7.74
C PHE A 72 -9.61 -2.50 -8.48
N ALA A 73 -8.72 -3.29 -9.08
CA ALA A 73 -9.10 -4.47 -9.86
C ALA A 73 -7.94 -5.47 -9.93
N PRO A 74 -8.22 -6.75 -10.12
CA PRO A 74 -7.20 -7.74 -10.43
C PRO A 74 -6.47 -7.37 -11.71
N LEU A 75 -5.16 -7.44 -11.71
CA LEU A 75 -4.32 -7.18 -12.88
C LEU A 75 -4.15 -8.45 -13.73
N THR A 76 -3.87 -8.25 -15.01
CA THR A 76 -3.51 -9.35 -15.91
C THR A 76 -2.12 -9.89 -15.58
N LYS A 77 -1.87 -11.15 -15.93
CA LYS A 77 -0.60 -11.84 -15.67
C LYS A 77 0.60 -11.06 -16.24
N ASP A 78 0.43 -10.42 -17.38
CA ASP A 78 1.48 -9.64 -18.05
C ASP A 78 1.85 -8.35 -17.29
N LEU A 79 0.92 -7.77 -16.54
CA LEU A 79 1.15 -6.57 -15.75
C LEU A 79 1.68 -6.85 -14.34
N MET A 80 1.57 -8.09 -13.86
CA MET A 80 2.03 -8.48 -12.52
C MET A 80 3.51 -8.20 -12.25
N PRO A 81 4.46 -8.44 -13.17
CA PRO A 81 5.86 -8.12 -12.93
C PRO A 81 6.10 -6.63 -12.64
N TYR A 82 5.36 -5.75 -13.34
CA TYR A 82 5.44 -4.30 -13.11
C TYR A 82 4.76 -3.89 -11.80
N ALA A 83 3.62 -4.49 -11.51
CA ALA A 83 2.87 -4.28 -10.27
C ALA A 83 3.72 -4.60 -9.04
N ARG A 84 4.39 -5.73 -9.04
CA ARG A 84 5.25 -6.19 -7.96
C ARG A 84 6.35 -5.20 -7.60
N PHE A 85 6.84 -4.42 -8.58
CA PHE A 85 7.88 -3.42 -8.35
C PHE A 85 7.35 -2.14 -7.70
N THR A 86 6.04 -1.92 -7.65
CA THR A 86 5.47 -0.70 -7.08
C THR A 86 5.43 -0.73 -5.56
N PRO A 87 5.59 0.44 -4.89
CA PRO A 87 5.60 0.50 -3.43
C PRO A 87 4.27 0.08 -2.80
N LEU A 88 3.16 0.36 -3.48
CA LEU A 88 1.85 0.08 -2.92
C LEU A 88 1.47 -1.40 -3.04
N TYR A 89 2.04 -2.14 -3.98
CA TYR A 89 1.84 -3.58 -4.10
C TYR A 89 2.30 -4.32 -2.83
N GLY A 90 3.55 -4.07 -2.40
CA GLY A 90 4.09 -4.67 -1.18
C GLY A 90 3.28 -4.29 0.07
N ALA A 91 2.88 -3.02 0.18
CA ALA A 91 2.03 -2.55 1.27
C ALA A 91 0.66 -3.23 1.28
N ALA A 92 0.03 -3.37 0.11
CA ALA A 92 -1.26 -4.03 -0.04
C ALA A 92 -1.18 -5.52 0.32
N GLU A 93 -0.15 -6.23 -0.13
CA GLU A 93 0.07 -7.64 0.19
C GLU A 93 0.24 -7.87 1.70
N ILE A 94 1.07 -7.07 2.37
CA ILE A 94 1.26 -7.17 3.82
C ILE A 94 -0.06 -6.88 4.55
N SER A 95 -0.77 -5.82 4.16
CA SER A 95 -2.00 -5.40 4.85
C SER A 95 -3.11 -6.43 4.80
N ARG A 96 -3.24 -7.16 3.69
CA ARG A 96 -4.28 -8.21 3.50
C ARG A 96 -3.79 -9.61 3.83
N TYR A 97 -2.48 -9.81 4.05
CA TYR A 97 -1.92 -11.13 4.31
C TYR A 97 -2.64 -11.94 5.40
N PRO A 98 -3.07 -11.34 6.55
CA PRO A 98 -3.79 -12.07 7.58
C PRO A 98 -5.09 -12.75 7.10
N PHE A 99 -5.69 -12.24 6.01
CA PHE A 99 -6.89 -12.83 5.40
C PHE A 99 -6.58 -13.72 4.22
N THR A 100 -5.68 -13.26 3.34
CA THR A 100 -5.44 -13.89 2.04
C THR A 100 -4.35 -14.96 2.10
N GLN A 101 -3.49 -14.92 3.12
CA GLN A 101 -2.29 -15.78 3.23
C GLN A 101 -1.43 -15.73 1.94
N GLY A 102 -1.39 -14.56 1.30
CA GLY A 102 -0.66 -14.34 0.07
C GLY A 102 -1.43 -14.67 -1.22
N LEU A 103 -2.69 -15.07 -1.13
CA LEU A 103 -3.51 -15.33 -2.32
C LEU A 103 -3.83 -14.01 -3.02
N THR A 104 -3.34 -13.84 -4.24
CA THR A 104 -3.60 -12.70 -5.10
C THR A 104 -4.39 -13.14 -6.32
N ILE A 105 -5.52 -12.47 -6.57
CA ILE A 105 -6.39 -12.76 -7.71
C ILE A 105 -5.82 -12.06 -8.95
N ILE A 106 -5.67 -12.80 -10.03
CA ILE A 106 -5.21 -12.31 -11.34
C ILE A 106 -6.41 -12.28 -12.28
N ASN A 107 -6.51 -11.24 -13.09
CA ASN A 107 -7.50 -11.20 -14.16
C ASN A 107 -7.05 -12.09 -15.32
N GLY A 108 -7.66 -13.25 -15.45
CA GLY A 108 -7.35 -14.23 -16.49
C GLY A 108 -8.44 -15.29 -16.60
N SER A 109 -8.53 -15.91 -17.75
CA SER A 109 -9.43 -17.04 -18.03
C SER A 109 -8.64 -18.34 -17.89
N GLY A 110 -9.07 -19.25 -17.03
CA GLY A 110 -8.45 -20.57 -16.90
C GLY A 110 -7.89 -20.85 -15.48
N PRO A 111 -7.06 -21.90 -15.32
CA PRO A 111 -6.55 -22.33 -14.02
C PRO A 111 -5.62 -21.32 -13.33
N ASP A 112 -5.10 -20.35 -14.08
CA ASP A 112 -4.12 -19.34 -13.60
C ASP A 112 -4.79 -18.05 -13.08
N TRP A 113 -6.01 -18.12 -12.55
CA TRP A 113 -6.73 -16.95 -12.02
C TRP A 113 -6.22 -16.44 -10.66
N ASN A 114 -5.30 -17.16 -10.04
CA ASN A 114 -4.69 -16.79 -8.79
C ASN A 114 -3.18 -17.11 -8.76
N MET A 115 -2.48 -16.42 -7.89
CA MET A 115 -1.10 -16.75 -7.54
C MET A 115 -0.91 -16.59 -6.04
N ILE A 116 0.06 -17.30 -5.49
CA ILE A 116 0.44 -17.18 -4.09
C ILE A 116 1.72 -16.38 -4.02
N GLU A 117 1.63 -15.21 -3.39
CA GLU A 117 2.79 -14.37 -3.08
C GLU A 117 3.35 -14.72 -1.71
N PRO A 118 4.63 -15.02 -1.62
CA PRO A 118 5.25 -15.26 -0.32
C PRO A 118 5.34 -13.95 0.48
N LEU A 119 5.03 -14.01 1.78
CA LEU A 119 5.04 -12.85 2.67
C LEU A 119 6.38 -12.09 2.65
N TRP A 120 7.48 -12.80 2.54
CA TRP A 120 8.81 -12.18 2.52
C TRP A 120 8.98 -11.18 1.39
N TYR A 121 8.37 -11.43 0.23
CA TYR A 121 8.43 -10.51 -0.91
C TYR A 121 7.74 -9.19 -0.59
N GLY A 122 6.53 -9.24 -0.04
CA GLY A 122 5.81 -8.04 0.40
C GLY A 122 6.61 -7.25 1.43
N VAL A 123 7.19 -7.93 2.42
CA VAL A 123 8.00 -7.31 3.47
C VAL A 123 9.26 -6.65 2.91
N VAL A 124 10.00 -7.33 2.05
CA VAL A 124 11.22 -6.78 1.43
C VAL A 124 10.90 -5.59 0.53
N SER A 125 9.87 -5.71 -0.32
CA SER A 125 9.43 -4.60 -1.19
C SER A 125 9.01 -3.39 -0.36
N PHE A 126 8.19 -3.59 0.66
CA PHE A 126 7.73 -2.52 1.54
C PHE A 126 8.89 -1.86 2.32
N ALA A 127 9.82 -2.65 2.86
CA ALA A 127 10.99 -2.14 3.57
C ALA A 127 11.92 -1.35 2.65
N ALA A 128 12.17 -1.82 1.43
CA ALA A 128 13.01 -1.15 0.45
C ALA A 128 12.42 0.21 0.04
N TRP A 129 11.12 0.25 -0.29
CA TRP A 129 10.44 1.49 -0.64
C TRP A 129 10.31 2.44 0.57
N GLY A 130 10.04 1.90 1.76
CA GLY A 130 10.00 2.68 3.00
C GLY A 130 11.33 3.34 3.29
N ALA A 131 12.44 2.61 3.18
CA ALA A 131 13.78 3.15 3.34
C ALA A 131 14.06 4.26 2.31
N LEU A 132 13.66 4.05 1.05
CA LEU A 132 13.81 5.05 0.00
C LEU A 132 13.04 6.34 0.31
N PHE A 133 11.80 6.25 0.76
CA PHE A 133 10.99 7.42 1.13
C PHE A 133 11.57 8.16 2.33
N ILE A 134 12.03 7.44 3.36
CA ILE A 134 12.67 8.03 4.54
C ILE A 134 13.96 8.75 4.13
N LEU A 135 14.82 8.08 3.35
CA LEU A 135 16.08 8.68 2.87
C LEU A 135 15.82 9.91 1.99
N ALA A 136 14.87 9.84 1.06
CA ALA A 136 14.50 10.98 0.24
C ALA A 136 14.05 12.16 1.09
N THR A 137 13.17 11.92 2.06
CA THR A 137 12.70 12.95 3.00
C THR A 137 13.85 13.57 3.78
N MET A 138 14.74 12.75 4.35
CA MET A 138 15.89 13.23 5.12
C MET A 138 16.84 14.08 4.27
N LEU A 139 17.13 13.66 3.04
CA LEU A 139 18.01 14.41 2.13
C LEU A 139 17.40 15.75 1.73
N LEU A 140 16.09 15.77 1.46
CA LEU A 140 15.36 16.99 1.11
C LEU A 140 15.31 17.97 2.28
N MET A 141 15.02 17.50 3.49
CA MET A 141 15.03 18.32 4.70
C MET A 141 16.40 18.96 4.94
N ARG A 142 17.49 18.19 4.79
CA ARG A 142 18.87 18.74 4.93
C ARG A 142 19.18 19.83 3.93
N ARG A 143 18.65 19.76 2.71
CA ARG A 143 18.81 20.80 1.68
C ARG A 143 18.03 22.07 2.03
N THR A 144 16.84 21.92 2.56
CA THR A 144 15.97 23.06 2.93
C THR A 144 16.54 23.81 4.14
N THR A 145 17.15 23.12 5.12
CA THR A 145 17.73 23.74 6.32
C THR A 145 19.06 24.46 6.05
N ARG A 146 19.73 24.17 4.93
CA ARG A 146 21.01 24.82 4.56
C ARG A 146 20.85 26.07 3.69
N ARG A 147 19.65 26.45 3.34
CA ARG A 147 19.32 27.71 2.65
C ARG A 147 18.73 28.72 3.62
#